data_e1875a78a2ce723a0e13c612ab9ffac4
#
_entry.id   e1875a78a2ce723a0e13c612ab9ffac4
#
_cell.length_a   1.000
_cell.length_b   1.000
_cell.length_c   1.000
_cell.angle_alpha   90.00
_cell.angle_beta   90.00
_cell.angle_gamma   90.00
#
_symmetry.space_group_name_H-M   'P 1'
#
loop_
_entity.id
_entity.type
_entity.pdbx_description
1 polymer ?
#
loop_
_entity_poly.entity_id
_entity_poly.type
_entity_poly.pdbx_seq_one_letter_code
_entity_poly.pdbx_strand_id
1 'polypeptide(L)'
;MSAPGRIGALTRPVTLLPVSAYFDTGLFQLEIERLFKAGPSYIGHKLMVPERGDYFALPAEHEGRVLIHNQQGIECLSNVCRHRQAIMLNGRGHVDHVVCPLHRWTYDLHGELLGAPHFEQQPCLNLPKTPLQQWKGLLFEGRRDIAADLAGMKAGEHFDFDGYCFDHVEIHECAYNWKTFIEVYLEDYHVVPFHPGLGQFVSCDDLTWEFGSWFSVQTVGVHQALSKPGTPTYARWQAQVLGYRQGKPPPFGAIWLTYYPNIMVEWYPHVLVVSTLIPRSPQHTTNIVEFYYPEEIVHFERDFVEAERAAYMETAAEDDEIALRMDAGRKALMARGINQVGPYQSPMEDGMQHFHEFIRSQLPELNQDA
;
A
#
# COMPACT_ATOMS: atom_id res chain seq x y z
N MET A 1 32.97 -41.59 16.78
CA MET A 1 32.38 -41.87 15.48
C MET A 1 30.91 -41.40 15.56
N SER A 2 30.62 -40.21 15.03
CA SER A 2 29.26 -39.66 14.98
C SER A 2 28.50 -40.35 13.86
N ALA A 3 27.32 -40.85 14.17
CA ALA A 3 26.43 -41.47 13.21
C ALA A 3 26.05 -40.47 12.11
N PRO A 4 25.96 -40.84 10.81
CA PRO A 4 25.49 -39.97 9.77
C PRO A 4 24.04 -39.61 10.05
N GLY A 5 23.73 -38.28 10.05
CA GLY A 5 22.41 -37.77 10.21
C GLY A 5 21.47 -38.38 9.21
N ARG A 6 20.28 -38.79 9.66
CA ARG A 6 19.19 -39.25 8.78
C ARG A 6 18.89 -38.12 7.78
N ILE A 7 19.10 -38.37 6.51
CA ILE A 7 18.54 -37.56 5.43
C ILE A 7 17.03 -37.72 5.56
N GLY A 8 16.34 -36.65 5.96
CA GLY A 8 14.87 -36.62 6.01
C GLY A 8 14.30 -36.99 4.64
N ALA A 9 13.14 -37.64 4.62
CA ALA A 9 12.44 -37.93 3.36
C ALA A 9 12.22 -36.62 2.61
N LEU A 10 12.66 -36.56 1.35
CA LEU A 10 12.39 -35.44 0.46
C LEU A 10 10.88 -35.42 0.19
N THR A 11 10.16 -34.60 0.96
CA THR A 11 8.79 -34.23 0.62
C THR A 11 8.85 -33.28 -0.57
N ARG A 12 7.91 -33.39 -1.53
CA ARG A 12 7.78 -32.35 -2.56
C ARG A 12 7.52 -31.04 -1.84
N PRO A 13 8.38 -30.02 -1.98
CA PRO A 13 8.15 -28.74 -1.32
C PRO A 13 6.90 -28.09 -1.93
N VAL A 14 6.15 -27.38 -1.09
CA VAL A 14 5.19 -26.37 -1.58
C VAL A 14 6.00 -25.36 -2.36
N THR A 15 5.57 -25.01 -3.58
CA THR A 15 6.39 -24.28 -4.51
C THR A 15 5.85 -22.87 -4.77
N LEU A 16 6.72 -21.95 -5.19
CA LEU A 16 6.39 -20.62 -5.68
C LEU A 16 5.39 -20.67 -6.84
N LEU A 17 4.86 -19.51 -7.24
CA LEU A 17 4.06 -19.40 -8.46
C LEU A 17 4.90 -19.78 -9.69
N PRO A 18 4.28 -20.36 -10.75
CA PRO A 18 4.99 -20.69 -11.96
C PRO A 18 5.55 -19.42 -12.64
N VAL A 19 6.69 -19.54 -13.31
CA VAL A 19 7.37 -18.40 -13.96
C VAL A 19 6.45 -17.67 -14.95
N SER A 20 5.57 -18.38 -15.65
CA SER A 20 4.57 -17.81 -16.56
C SER A 20 3.63 -16.82 -15.88
N ALA A 21 3.35 -17.00 -14.58
CA ALA A 21 2.46 -16.14 -13.83
C ALA A 21 2.87 -14.64 -13.80
N TYR A 22 4.14 -14.35 -14.03
CA TYR A 22 4.66 -12.98 -14.00
C TYR A 22 4.68 -12.30 -15.38
N PHE A 23 4.42 -13.02 -16.46
CA PHE A 23 4.56 -12.51 -17.82
C PHE A 23 3.34 -12.74 -18.72
N ASP A 24 2.48 -13.69 -18.36
CA ASP A 24 1.32 -14.03 -19.19
C ASP A 24 0.28 -12.91 -19.15
N THR A 25 -0.03 -12.36 -20.34
CA THR A 25 -0.99 -11.25 -20.47
C THR A 25 -2.44 -11.66 -20.23
N GLY A 26 -2.78 -12.93 -20.53
CA GLY A 26 -4.12 -13.46 -20.29
C GLY A 26 -4.38 -13.62 -18.80
N LEU A 27 -3.41 -14.18 -18.08
CA LEU A 27 -3.47 -14.27 -16.61
C LEU A 27 -3.53 -12.89 -15.97
N PHE A 28 -2.72 -11.94 -16.43
CA PHE A 28 -2.75 -10.56 -15.96
C PHE A 28 -4.15 -9.93 -16.11
N GLN A 29 -4.84 -10.15 -17.23
CA GLN A 29 -6.22 -9.65 -17.38
C GLN A 29 -7.19 -10.30 -16.38
N LEU A 30 -7.04 -11.58 -16.08
CA LEU A 30 -7.83 -12.25 -15.05
C LEU A 30 -7.54 -11.69 -13.65
N GLU A 31 -6.27 -11.38 -13.34
CA GLU A 31 -5.88 -10.70 -12.10
C GLU A 31 -6.61 -9.35 -11.97
N ILE A 32 -6.54 -8.51 -13.01
CA ILE A 32 -7.22 -7.21 -13.00
C ILE A 32 -8.73 -7.36 -12.77
N GLU A 33 -9.37 -8.31 -13.43
CA GLU A 33 -10.82 -8.49 -13.33
C GLU A 33 -11.26 -9.08 -11.98
N ARG A 34 -10.56 -10.11 -11.50
CA ARG A 34 -11.00 -10.90 -10.34
C ARG A 34 -10.45 -10.40 -9.02
N LEU A 35 -9.28 -9.76 -9.01
CA LEU A 35 -8.63 -9.27 -7.79
C LEU A 35 -8.84 -7.76 -7.63
N PHE A 36 -8.49 -6.97 -8.63
CA PHE A 36 -8.48 -5.51 -8.50
C PHE A 36 -9.85 -4.89 -8.71
N LYS A 37 -10.57 -5.23 -9.81
CA LYS A 37 -11.90 -4.69 -10.09
C LYS A 37 -13.01 -5.28 -9.22
N ALA A 38 -12.82 -6.45 -8.67
CA ALA A 38 -13.78 -7.06 -7.74
C ALA A 38 -13.84 -6.34 -6.38
N GLY A 39 -12.83 -5.52 -6.08
CA GLY A 39 -12.72 -4.65 -4.91
C GLY A 39 -12.97 -5.31 -3.56
N PRO A 40 -12.82 -4.59 -2.45
CA PRO A 40 -12.78 -3.12 -2.36
C PRO A 40 -11.47 -2.54 -2.86
N SER A 41 -11.55 -1.35 -3.47
CA SER A 41 -10.39 -0.60 -3.92
C SER A 41 -10.16 0.60 -3.02
N TYR A 42 -8.94 0.81 -2.58
CA TYR A 42 -8.56 1.96 -1.77
C TYR A 42 -8.65 3.25 -2.60
N ILE A 43 -9.23 4.29 -2.03
CA ILE A 43 -9.45 5.58 -2.68
C ILE A 43 -8.58 6.68 -2.05
N GLY A 44 -8.33 6.60 -0.75
CA GLY A 44 -7.60 7.60 0.01
C GLY A 44 -7.95 7.53 1.49
N HIS A 45 -7.48 8.48 2.27
CA HIS A 45 -7.66 8.50 3.72
C HIS A 45 -8.42 9.75 4.18
N LYS A 46 -9.19 9.65 5.28
CA LYS A 46 -9.96 10.76 5.87
C LYS A 46 -9.09 11.99 6.16
N LEU A 47 -7.82 11.79 6.52
CA LEU A 47 -6.88 12.86 6.86
C LEU A 47 -6.39 13.67 5.65
N MET A 48 -6.72 13.26 4.43
CA MET A 48 -6.49 14.08 3.22
C MET A 48 -7.45 15.28 3.15
N VAL A 49 -8.61 15.15 3.81
CA VAL A 49 -9.68 16.16 3.87
C VAL A 49 -10.22 16.30 5.30
N PRO A 50 -9.38 16.75 6.27
CA PRO A 50 -9.71 16.72 7.70
C PRO A 50 -10.89 17.65 8.06
N GLU A 51 -11.02 18.81 7.41
CA GLU A 51 -11.99 19.81 7.76
C GLU A 51 -13.11 19.93 6.72
N ARG A 52 -14.29 20.37 7.17
CA ARG A 52 -15.40 20.64 6.26
C ARG A 52 -14.99 21.71 5.24
N GLY A 53 -15.22 21.44 3.97
CA GLY A 53 -14.82 22.28 2.85
C GLY A 53 -13.50 21.84 2.21
N ASP A 54 -12.76 20.98 2.90
CA ASP A 54 -11.52 20.44 2.32
C ASP A 54 -11.83 19.49 1.17
N TYR A 55 -10.95 19.54 0.18
CA TYR A 55 -10.99 18.61 -0.94
C TYR A 55 -9.60 18.06 -1.28
N PHE A 56 -9.59 16.87 -1.85
CA PHE A 56 -8.42 16.21 -2.41
C PHE A 56 -8.77 15.61 -3.76
N ALA A 57 -8.25 16.20 -4.85
CA ALA A 57 -8.41 15.66 -6.20
C ALA A 57 -7.55 14.40 -6.34
N LEU A 58 -8.19 13.27 -6.64
CA LEU A 58 -7.53 11.97 -6.64
C LEU A 58 -6.56 11.86 -7.82
N PRO A 59 -5.32 11.38 -7.58
CA PRO A 59 -4.33 11.12 -8.62
C PRO A 59 -4.54 9.76 -9.29
N ALA A 60 -3.76 9.51 -10.33
CA ALA A 60 -3.60 8.22 -11.00
C ALA A 60 -4.95 7.57 -11.45
N GLU A 61 -5.21 6.32 -11.03
CA GLU A 61 -6.37 5.52 -11.44
C GLU A 61 -7.72 6.14 -11.08
N HIS A 62 -7.75 7.02 -10.09
CA HIS A 62 -8.94 7.69 -9.63
C HIS A 62 -9.12 9.09 -10.24
N GLU A 63 -8.34 9.41 -11.25
CA GLU A 63 -8.39 10.69 -11.95
C GLU A 63 -9.82 11.03 -12.40
N GLY A 64 -10.16 12.32 -12.27
CA GLY A 64 -11.53 12.75 -12.53
C GLY A 64 -12.48 12.56 -11.36
N ARG A 65 -11.99 12.16 -10.18
CA ARG A 65 -12.74 12.11 -8.92
C ARG A 65 -12.08 12.98 -7.85
N VAL A 66 -12.85 13.32 -6.83
CA VAL A 66 -12.40 14.17 -5.72
C VAL A 66 -13.04 13.70 -4.41
N LEU A 67 -12.25 13.61 -3.36
CA LEU A 67 -12.75 13.50 -1.98
C LEU A 67 -13.12 14.90 -1.51
N ILE A 68 -14.30 15.06 -0.92
CA ILE A 68 -14.77 16.32 -0.33
C ILE A 68 -15.35 16.04 1.05
N HIS A 69 -14.95 16.83 2.05
CA HIS A 69 -15.54 16.79 3.37
C HIS A 69 -16.70 17.80 3.44
N ASN A 70 -17.92 17.33 3.61
CA ASN A 70 -19.11 18.13 3.73
C ASN A 70 -19.79 17.99 5.12
N GLN A 71 -21.02 18.45 5.30
CA GLN A 71 -21.72 18.37 6.61
C GLN A 71 -22.06 16.94 7.04
N GLN A 72 -22.10 15.97 6.13
CA GLN A 72 -22.46 14.58 6.39
C GLN A 72 -21.23 13.67 6.52
N GLY A 73 -20.04 14.21 6.27
CA GLY A 73 -18.78 13.49 6.27
C GLY A 73 -18.04 13.57 4.92
N ILE A 74 -17.27 12.56 4.59
CA ILE A 74 -16.46 12.53 3.37
C ILE A 74 -17.22 11.81 2.27
N GLU A 75 -17.34 12.45 1.12
CA GLU A 75 -17.91 11.89 -0.10
C GLU A 75 -16.88 11.89 -1.24
N CYS A 76 -16.94 10.88 -2.10
CA CYS A 76 -16.21 10.83 -3.35
C CYS A 76 -17.12 11.24 -4.50
N LEU A 77 -16.83 12.39 -5.10
CA LEU A 77 -17.61 12.98 -6.19
C LEU A 77 -16.86 12.92 -7.50
N SER A 78 -17.61 12.94 -8.62
CA SER A 78 -16.97 13.24 -9.91
C SER A 78 -16.44 14.66 -9.91
N ASN A 79 -15.17 14.81 -10.26
CA ASN A 79 -14.48 16.09 -10.45
C ASN A 79 -14.65 16.64 -11.88
N VAL A 80 -15.49 15.98 -12.68
CA VAL A 80 -15.73 16.30 -14.09
C VAL A 80 -17.05 17.07 -14.21
N CYS A 81 -16.97 18.31 -14.68
CA CYS A 81 -18.14 19.18 -14.88
C CYS A 81 -19.16 18.54 -15.85
N ARG A 82 -20.42 18.52 -15.46
CA ARG A 82 -21.51 17.92 -16.25
C ARG A 82 -21.85 18.69 -17.54
N HIS A 83 -21.30 19.90 -17.73
CA HIS A 83 -21.55 20.73 -18.91
C HIS A 83 -20.62 20.34 -20.08
N ARG A 84 -19.32 20.57 -19.95
CA ARG A 84 -18.32 20.36 -21.01
C ARG A 84 -17.09 19.57 -20.53
N GLN A 85 -17.23 18.77 -19.49
CA GLN A 85 -16.29 17.76 -19.02
C GLN A 85 -14.91 18.31 -18.60
N ALA A 86 -14.88 19.59 -18.16
CA ALA A 86 -13.66 20.13 -17.57
C ALA A 86 -13.42 19.56 -16.17
N ILE A 87 -12.19 19.26 -15.82
CA ILE A 87 -11.76 19.01 -14.43
C ILE A 87 -11.96 20.31 -13.65
N MET A 88 -12.59 20.22 -12.47
CA MET A 88 -12.98 21.40 -11.70
C MET A 88 -11.99 21.78 -10.61
N LEU A 89 -11.46 20.79 -9.89
CA LEU A 89 -10.53 20.96 -8.78
C LEU A 89 -9.22 20.25 -9.07
N ASN A 90 -8.09 20.82 -8.61
CA ASN A 90 -6.76 20.23 -8.75
C ASN A 90 -6.07 20.20 -7.39
N GLY A 91 -5.28 19.14 -7.14
CA GLY A 91 -4.51 19.00 -5.91
C GLY A 91 -5.40 18.94 -4.66
N ARG A 92 -5.01 19.63 -3.62
CA ARG A 92 -5.76 19.76 -2.35
C ARG A 92 -6.05 21.22 -2.03
N GLY A 93 -7.14 21.46 -1.30
CA GLY A 93 -7.49 22.81 -0.88
C GLY A 93 -8.80 22.84 -0.12
N HIS A 94 -9.35 24.06 0.02
CA HIS A 94 -10.57 24.32 0.74
C HIS A 94 -11.52 25.15 -0.12
N VAL A 95 -12.82 24.77 -0.18
CA VAL A 95 -13.85 25.48 -0.94
C VAL A 95 -15.20 25.41 -0.21
N ASP A 96 -16.00 26.46 -0.36
CA ASP A 96 -17.41 26.46 0.07
C ASP A 96 -18.33 25.83 -1.00
N HIS A 97 -17.93 25.92 -2.27
CA HIS A 97 -18.65 25.41 -3.42
C HIS A 97 -17.66 24.95 -4.49
N VAL A 98 -18.04 23.92 -5.25
CA VAL A 98 -17.25 23.48 -6.41
C VAL A 98 -17.67 24.30 -7.64
N VAL A 99 -16.78 25.13 -8.14
CA VAL A 99 -17.05 26.03 -9.25
C VAL A 99 -16.23 25.64 -10.48
N CYS A 100 -16.91 25.27 -11.55
CA CYS A 100 -16.26 24.95 -12.82
C CYS A 100 -15.50 26.15 -13.37
N PRO A 101 -14.18 26.02 -13.68
CA PRO A 101 -13.39 27.14 -14.18
C PRO A 101 -13.82 27.64 -15.58
N LEU A 102 -14.50 26.77 -16.37
CA LEU A 102 -14.82 27.08 -17.76
C LEU A 102 -16.03 28.01 -17.91
N HIS A 103 -17.20 27.61 -17.38
CA HIS A 103 -18.45 28.40 -17.54
C HIS A 103 -19.14 28.70 -16.20
N ARG A 104 -18.43 28.51 -15.07
CA ARG A 104 -18.90 28.85 -13.72
C ARG A 104 -20.15 28.09 -13.28
N TRP A 105 -20.38 26.86 -13.83
CA TRP A 105 -21.33 25.97 -13.20
C TRP A 105 -20.90 25.70 -11.77
N THR A 106 -21.83 25.88 -10.85
CA THR A 106 -21.55 25.84 -9.41
C THR A 106 -22.32 24.70 -8.77
N TYR A 107 -21.61 23.86 -8.01
CA TYR A 107 -22.15 22.76 -7.25
C TYR A 107 -21.89 22.98 -5.76
N ASP A 108 -22.78 22.47 -4.91
CA ASP A 108 -22.48 22.41 -3.48
C ASP A 108 -21.46 21.28 -3.16
N LEU A 109 -21.13 21.12 -1.88
CA LEU A 109 -20.19 20.08 -1.45
C LEU A 109 -20.77 18.65 -1.48
N HIS A 110 -22.07 18.51 -1.76
CA HIS A 110 -22.74 17.24 -2.03
C HIS A 110 -22.83 16.92 -3.53
N GLY A 111 -22.35 17.81 -4.39
CA GLY A 111 -22.41 17.67 -5.84
C GLY A 111 -23.74 18.06 -6.45
N GLU A 112 -24.65 18.73 -5.71
CA GLU A 112 -25.90 19.24 -6.27
C GLU A 112 -25.65 20.52 -7.07
N LEU A 113 -26.21 20.62 -8.27
CA LEU A 113 -26.05 21.79 -9.12
C LEU A 113 -26.85 22.96 -8.56
N LEU A 114 -26.16 24.00 -8.10
CA LEU A 114 -26.71 25.23 -7.55
C LEU A 114 -26.98 26.28 -8.62
N GLY A 115 -26.17 26.31 -9.68
CA GLY A 115 -26.33 27.33 -10.72
C GLY A 115 -25.62 27.00 -12.03
N ALA A 116 -26.33 27.32 -13.13
CA ALA A 116 -25.86 27.18 -14.50
C ALA A 116 -26.10 28.52 -15.23
N PRO A 117 -25.08 29.44 -15.28
CA PRO A 117 -25.25 30.75 -15.89
C PRO A 117 -25.73 30.68 -17.34
N HIS A 118 -26.65 31.59 -17.71
CA HIS A 118 -27.27 31.73 -19.04
C HIS A 118 -28.22 30.57 -19.44
N PHE A 119 -28.53 29.65 -18.55
CA PHE A 119 -29.61 28.69 -18.78
C PHE A 119 -30.93 29.27 -18.26
N GLU A 120 -31.97 29.34 -19.09
CA GLU A 120 -33.31 29.79 -18.69
C GLU A 120 -33.94 28.86 -17.66
N GLN A 121 -33.67 27.56 -17.79
CA GLN A 121 -34.08 26.53 -16.86
C GLN A 121 -32.82 25.80 -16.35
N GLN A 122 -32.69 25.66 -15.03
CA GLN A 122 -31.57 24.95 -14.44
C GLN A 122 -31.60 23.47 -14.81
N PRO A 123 -30.54 22.96 -15.44
CA PRO A 123 -30.44 21.52 -15.73
C PRO A 123 -30.41 20.69 -14.45
N CYS A 124 -31.09 19.53 -14.43
CA CYS A 124 -30.96 18.56 -13.32
C CYS A 124 -29.70 17.68 -13.52
N LEU A 125 -28.52 18.25 -13.34
CA LEU A 125 -27.25 17.61 -13.65
C LEU A 125 -26.27 17.66 -12.45
N ASN A 126 -26.60 16.92 -11.38
CA ASN A 126 -25.74 16.75 -10.22
C ASN A 126 -24.50 15.92 -10.55
N LEU A 127 -23.44 16.09 -9.76
CA LEU A 127 -22.22 15.28 -9.88
C LEU A 127 -22.50 13.84 -9.41
N PRO A 128 -22.06 12.83 -10.15
CA PRO A 128 -22.08 11.45 -9.69
C PRO A 128 -21.29 11.26 -8.39
N LYS A 129 -21.79 10.39 -7.52
CA LYS A 129 -21.15 9.99 -6.26
C LYS A 129 -20.70 8.55 -6.34
N THR A 130 -19.55 8.25 -5.73
CA THR A 130 -19.07 6.90 -5.50
C THR A 130 -19.30 6.54 -4.02
N PRO A 131 -20.08 5.49 -3.70
CA PRO A 131 -20.26 5.03 -2.33
C PRO A 131 -18.93 4.60 -1.71
N LEU A 132 -18.66 5.05 -0.49
CA LEU A 132 -17.45 4.73 0.26
C LEU A 132 -17.78 3.83 1.46
N GLN A 133 -16.85 2.92 1.75
CA GLN A 133 -16.70 2.22 3.00
C GLN A 133 -15.48 2.78 3.73
N GLN A 134 -15.44 2.66 5.05
CA GLN A 134 -14.32 3.14 5.84
C GLN A 134 -13.83 2.08 6.83
N TRP A 135 -12.51 1.96 6.92
CA TRP A 135 -11.83 1.20 7.98
C TRP A 135 -10.65 2.02 8.51
N LYS A 136 -10.62 2.33 9.81
CA LYS A 136 -9.54 3.12 10.47
C LYS A 136 -9.20 4.46 9.78
N GLY A 137 -10.13 5.03 9.05
CA GLY A 137 -9.92 6.27 8.27
C GLY A 137 -9.56 6.04 6.81
N LEU A 138 -9.12 4.84 6.45
CA LEU A 138 -8.95 4.45 5.05
C LEU A 138 -10.32 4.35 4.37
N LEU A 139 -10.44 4.92 3.18
CA LEU A 139 -11.67 5.00 2.40
C LEU A 139 -11.59 4.06 1.20
N PHE A 140 -12.63 3.24 1.04
CA PHE A 140 -12.69 2.22 -0.01
C PHE A 140 -13.97 2.34 -0.81
N GLU A 141 -13.90 2.08 -2.10
CA GLU A 141 -15.05 1.77 -2.94
C GLU A 141 -15.16 0.26 -3.17
N GLY A 142 -16.35 -0.23 -3.51
CA GLY A 142 -16.59 -1.64 -3.81
C GLY A 142 -17.68 -2.24 -2.94
N ARG A 143 -18.01 -3.50 -3.23
CA ARG A 143 -19.15 -4.19 -2.60
C ARG A 143 -18.75 -5.10 -1.43
N ARG A 144 -17.51 -5.61 -1.41
CA ARG A 144 -17.04 -6.49 -0.33
C ARG A 144 -16.83 -5.65 0.92
N ASP A 145 -17.28 -6.15 2.06
CA ASP A 145 -17.21 -5.47 3.36
C ASP A 145 -15.77 -5.53 3.91
N ILE A 146 -15.08 -4.40 3.87
CA ILE A 146 -13.71 -4.26 4.39
C ILE A 146 -13.62 -4.56 5.89
N ALA A 147 -14.65 -4.20 6.66
CA ALA A 147 -14.65 -4.45 8.10
C ALA A 147 -14.78 -5.96 8.39
N ALA A 148 -15.56 -6.67 7.58
CA ALA A 148 -15.65 -8.13 7.68
C ALA A 148 -14.37 -8.83 7.23
N ASP A 149 -13.70 -8.36 6.17
CA ASP A 149 -12.43 -8.92 5.70
C ASP A 149 -11.31 -8.80 6.73
N LEU A 150 -11.28 -7.70 7.49
CA LEU A 150 -10.26 -7.40 8.51
C LEU A 150 -10.73 -7.70 9.95
N ALA A 151 -11.89 -8.35 10.10
CA ALA A 151 -12.42 -8.71 11.40
C ALA A 151 -11.49 -9.70 12.14
N GLY A 152 -11.29 -9.43 13.44
CA GLY A 152 -10.48 -10.29 14.28
C GLY A 152 -8.96 -10.10 14.18
N MET A 153 -8.49 -9.19 13.33
CA MET A 153 -7.07 -8.80 13.27
C MET A 153 -6.65 -8.17 14.60
N LYS A 154 -5.71 -8.82 15.32
CA LYS A 154 -5.22 -8.35 16.62
C LYS A 154 -4.33 -7.14 16.47
N ALA A 155 -3.47 -7.13 15.45
CA ALA A 155 -2.58 -6.01 15.16
C ALA A 155 -3.33 -4.74 14.74
N GLY A 156 -4.64 -4.79 14.49
CA GLY A 156 -5.45 -3.65 14.07
C GLY A 156 -5.41 -2.46 15.04
N GLU A 157 -5.11 -2.67 16.32
CA GLU A 157 -4.95 -1.60 17.30
C GLU A 157 -3.76 -0.67 17.01
N HIS A 158 -2.73 -1.16 16.32
CA HIS A 158 -1.53 -0.39 15.97
C HIS A 158 -1.74 0.54 14.76
N PHE A 159 -2.77 0.28 13.95
CA PHE A 159 -3.12 1.11 12.79
C PHE A 159 -4.16 2.17 13.17
N ASP A 160 -3.87 2.94 14.22
CA ASP A 160 -4.70 4.05 14.67
C ASP A 160 -4.11 5.37 14.19
N PHE A 161 -4.86 6.06 13.32
CA PHE A 161 -4.49 7.34 12.74
C PHE A 161 -5.00 8.54 13.54
N ASP A 162 -5.59 8.34 14.71
CA ASP A 162 -6.04 9.45 15.54
C ASP A 162 -4.84 10.26 16.06
N GLY A 163 -4.90 11.58 15.87
CA GLY A 163 -3.79 12.49 16.16
C GLY A 163 -2.67 12.53 15.10
N TYR A 164 -2.87 11.88 13.96
CA TYR A 164 -1.97 11.96 12.82
C TYR A 164 -2.47 12.96 11.78
N CYS A 165 -1.53 13.49 10.98
CA CYS A 165 -1.77 14.32 9.82
C CYS A 165 -1.23 13.64 8.56
N PHE A 166 -1.92 13.83 7.44
CA PHE A 166 -1.40 13.50 6.12
C PHE A 166 -0.30 14.51 5.74
N ASP A 167 0.91 14.03 5.44
CA ASP A 167 2.03 14.91 5.07
C ASP A 167 2.22 14.95 3.55
N HIS A 168 2.56 13.84 2.91
CA HIS A 168 2.86 13.80 1.48
C HIS A 168 2.61 12.44 0.82
N VAL A 169 2.74 12.41 -0.50
CA VAL A 169 2.67 11.21 -1.35
C VAL A 169 3.97 11.08 -2.13
N GLU A 170 4.51 9.86 -2.20
CA GLU A 170 5.54 9.44 -3.14
C GLU A 170 4.94 8.51 -4.19
N ILE A 171 5.39 8.61 -5.42
CA ILE A 171 4.94 7.75 -6.52
C ILE A 171 6.17 7.09 -7.13
N HIS A 172 6.17 5.76 -7.16
CA HIS A 172 7.26 4.94 -7.70
C HIS A 172 6.76 4.14 -8.89
N GLU A 173 7.51 4.21 -9.98
CA GLU A 173 7.26 3.38 -11.17
C GLU A 173 8.18 2.17 -11.13
N CYS A 174 7.60 1.00 -10.86
CA CYS A 174 8.29 -0.27 -10.74
C CYS A 174 8.29 -1.01 -12.08
N ALA A 175 9.46 -1.25 -12.67
CA ALA A 175 9.59 -1.93 -13.96
C ALA A 175 9.58 -3.47 -13.80
N TYR A 176 8.69 -4.00 -12.96
CA TYR A 176 8.50 -5.42 -12.65
C TYR A 176 7.05 -5.72 -12.29
N ASN A 177 6.75 -7.02 -12.13
CA ASN A 177 5.40 -7.50 -11.83
C ASN A 177 4.95 -7.10 -10.43
N TRP A 178 3.68 -6.76 -10.25
CA TRP A 178 3.11 -6.39 -8.96
C TRP A 178 3.24 -7.50 -7.90
N LYS A 179 3.20 -8.79 -8.32
CA LYS A 179 3.41 -9.92 -7.39
C LYS A 179 4.86 -9.98 -6.91
N THR A 180 5.82 -9.62 -7.77
CA THR A 180 7.23 -9.52 -7.37
C THR A 180 7.42 -8.49 -6.27
N PHE A 181 6.74 -7.34 -6.33
CA PHE A 181 6.74 -6.36 -5.25
C PHE A 181 6.22 -6.97 -3.95
N ILE A 182 5.03 -7.60 -4.00
CA ILE A 182 4.41 -8.21 -2.81
C ILE A 182 5.28 -9.35 -2.24
N GLU A 183 5.95 -10.12 -3.08
CA GLU A 183 6.84 -11.19 -2.64
C GLU A 183 8.04 -10.66 -1.87
N VAL A 184 8.69 -9.61 -2.37
CA VAL A 184 9.80 -8.94 -1.66
C VAL A 184 9.31 -8.36 -0.34
N TYR A 185 8.11 -7.76 -0.34
CA TYR A 185 7.52 -7.16 0.87
C TYR A 185 7.08 -8.19 1.93
N LEU A 186 6.71 -9.42 1.54
CA LEU A 186 6.16 -10.47 2.43
C LEU A 186 7.20 -11.52 2.85
N GLU A 187 8.47 -11.17 2.87
CA GLU A 187 9.50 -12.09 3.35
C GLU A 187 10.64 -11.34 4.06
N ASP A 188 11.12 -11.90 5.17
CA ASP A 188 12.18 -11.31 5.99
C ASP A 188 13.56 -11.96 5.75
N TYR A 189 13.61 -12.98 4.89
CA TYR A 189 14.82 -13.77 4.68
C TYR A 189 15.94 -12.96 4.02
N HIS A 190 15.57 -11.97 3.18
CA HIS A 190 16.53 -11.06 2.55
C HIS A 190 16.87 -9.83 3.41
N VAL A 191 16.08 -9.47 4.44
CA VAL A 191 16.22 -8.21 5.17
C VAL A 191 17.64 -8.03 5.74
N VAL A 192 18.13 -9.01 6.49
CA VAL A 192 19.46 -8.90 7.12
C VAL A 192 20.60 -8.90 6.10
N PRO A 193 20.63 -9.79 5.09
CA PRO A 193 21.74 -9.82 4.13
C PRO A 193 21.70 -8.72 3.07
N PHE A 194 20.54 -8.13 2.79
CA PHE A 194 20.38 -7.20 1.68
C PHE A 194 20.18 -5.74 2.09
N HIS A 195 19.55 -5.48 3.25
CA HIS A 195 19.30 -4.14 3.78
C HIS A 195 20.23 -3.80 4.95
N PRO A 196 21.38 -3.18 4.70
CA PRO A 196 22.32 -2.84 5.79
C PRO A 196 21.74 -1.83 6.78
N GLY A 197 20.82 -0.94 6.32
CA GLY A 197 20.12 0.03 7.15
C GLY A 197 18.97 -0.62 7.94
N LEU A 198 17.96 -1.11 7.25
CA LEU A 198 16.77 -1.72 7.84
C LEU A 198 17.12 -2.93 8.72
N GLY A 199 18.02 -3.82 8.28
CA GLY A 199 18.44 -5.01 9.03
C GLY A 199 19.18 -4.70 10.35
N GLN A 200 19.59 -3.44 10.58
CA GLN A 200 20.08 -2.96 11.89
C GLN A 200 19.04 -2.14 12.65
N PHE A 201 17.86 -1.94 12.06
CA PHE A 201 16.74 -1.28 12.72
C PHE A 201 15.72 -2.30 13.24
N VAL A 202 15.33 -3.27 12.41
CA VAL A 202 14.38 -4.34 12.79
C VAL A 202 15.12 -5.62 13.19
N SER A 203 14.46 -6.45 14.02
CA SER A 203 14.91 -7.79 14.41
C SER A 203 13.98 -8.83 13.80
N CYS A 204 14.44 -9.52 12.77
CA CYS A 204 13.70 -10.62 12.15
C CYS A 204 13.72 -11.91 13.01
N ASP A 205 14.54 -11.97 14.06
CA ASP A 205 14.50 -13.08 15.05
C ASP A 205 13.21 -13.04 15.90
N ASP A 206 12.57 -11.87 16.00
CA ASP A 206 11.33 -11.65 16.74
C ASP A 206 10.09 -11.60 15.81
N LEU A 207 10.23 -12.15 14.59
CA LEU A 207 9.15 -12.19 13.59
C LEU A 207 7.96 -12.97 14.09
N THR A 208 6.78 -12.38 13.95
CA THR A 208 5.49 -13.03 14.15
C THR A 208 4.53 -12.72 13.01
N TRP A 209 3.72 -13.72 12.65
CA TRP A 209 2.70 -13.59 11.61
C TRP A 209 1.28 -13.68 12.18
N GLU A 210 0.38 -12.91 11.58
CA GLU A 210 -1.07 -13.05 11.75
C GLU A 210 -1.70 -13.16 10.36
N PHE A 211 -2.54 -14.18 10.13
CA PHE A 211 -3.15 -14.45 8.83
C PHE A 211 -4.67 -14.41 8.89
N GLY A 212 -5.28 -13.80 7.88
CA GLY A 212 -6.70 -13.88 7.59
C GLY A 212 -6.94 -14.26 6.13
N SER A 213 -8.19 -14.44 5.72
CA SER A 213 -8.51 -14.82 4.34
C SER A 213 -8.11 -13.77 3.31
N TRP A 214 -8.02 -12.50 3.73
CA TRP A 214 -7.75 -11.35 2.87
C TRP A 214 -6.54 -10.52 3.32
N PHE A 215 -5.83 -10.95 4.34
CA PHE A 215 -4.71 -10.19 4.86
C PHE A 215 -3.63 -11.09 5.48
N SER A 216 -2.46 -10.52 5.57
CA SER A 216 -1.39 -10.96 6.46
C SER A 216 -0.85 -9.76 7.23
N VAL A 217 -0.43 -9.99 8.47
CA VAL A 217 0.31 -9.01 9.27
C VAL A 217 1.63 -9.62 9.70
N GLN A 218 2.68 -8.87 9.47
CA GLN A 218 4.05 -9.16 9.84
C GLN A 218 4.47 -8.20 10.95
N THR A 219 4.94 -8.71 12.07
CA THR A 219 5.45 -7.90 13.18
C THR A 219 6.88 -8.32 13.47
N VAL A 220 7.79 -7.35 13.49
CA VAL A 220 9.22 -7.55 13.75
C VAL A 220 9.68 -6.75 14.95
N GLY A 221 10.66 -7.27 15.66
CA GLY A 221 11.24 -6.62 16.83
C GLY A 221 12.17 -5.47 16.49
N VAL A 222 12.81 -4.92 17.51
CA VAL A 222 13.80 -3.84 17.40
C VAL A 222 15.20 -4.43 17.55
N HIS A 223 16.06 -4.20 16.57
CA HIS A 223 17.42 -4.75 16.61
C HIS A 223 18.26 -4.04 17.67
N GLN A 224 18.79 -4.82 18.66
CA GLN A 224 19.73 -4.37 19.70
C GLN A 224 19.38 -3.00 20.32
N ALA A 225 18.09 -2.70 20.53
CA ALA A 225 17.60 -1.42 21.05
C ALA A 225 18.12 -0.19 20.28
N LEU A 226 18.33 -0.33 18.97
CA LEU A 226 18.87 0.69 18.06
C LEU A 226 20.26 1.19 18.45
N SER A 227 21.11 0.35 19.01
CA SER A 227 22.45 0.74 19.49
C SER A 227 23.48 0.93 18.38
N LYS A 228 23.28 0.34 17.21
CA LYS A 228 24.19 0.40 16.07
C LYS A 228 23.40 0.61 14.76
N PRO A 229 23.52 1.75 14.11
CA PRO A 229 22.95 1.95 12.79
C PRO A 229 23.74 1.22 11.71
N GLY A 230 23.07 0.74 10.68
CA GLY A 230 23.68 0.06 9.54
C GLY A 230 24.23 1.02 8.48
N THR A 231 23.55 2.16 8.28
CA THR A 231 23.92 3.19 7.30
C THR A 231 23.84 4.58 7.92
N PRO A 232 24.47 5.60 7.31
CA PRO A 232 24.30 6.99 7.76
C PRO A 232 22.86 7.49 7.73
N THR A 233 22.07 7.06 6.76
CA THR A 233 20.64 7.41 6.64
C THR A 233 19.86 6.86 7.82
N TYR A 234 20.00 5.57 8.11
CA TYR A 234 19.37 4.94 9.26
C TYR A 234 19.90 5.45 10.59
N ALA A 235 21.18 5.87 10.66
CA ALA A 235 21.72 6.52 11.86
C ALA A 235 20.98 7.81 12.21
N ARG A 236 20.65 8.62 11.18
CA ARG A 236 19.88 9.85 11.35
C ARG A 236 18.47 9.52 11.84
N TRP A 237 17.78 8.57 11.23
CA TRP A 237 16.42 8.19 11.64
C TRP A 237 16.40 7.57 13.05
N GLN A 238 17.30 6.63 13.36
CA GLN A 238 17.41 6.07 14.72
C GLN A 238 17.62 7.16 15.79
N ALA A 239 18.45 8.16 15.49
CA ALA A 239 18.68 9.28 16.39
C ALA A 239 17.38 10.10 16.64
N GLN A 240 16.58 10.34 15.59
CA GLN A 240 15.29 11.00 15.71
C GLN A 240 14.29 10.18 16.54
N VAL A 241 14.15 8.87 16.24
CA VAL A 241 13.28 7.97 17.02
C VAL A 241 13.67 7.95 18.49
N LEU A 242 14.94 7.75 18.81
CA LEU A 242 15.41 7.73 20.20
C LEU A 242 15.28 9.09 20.86
N GLY A 243 15.56 10.19 20.16
CA GLY A 243 15.39 11.56 20.66
C GLY A 243 13.95 11.83 21.08
N TYR A 244 13.00 11.58 20.18
CA TYR A 244 11.57 11.76 20.43
C TYR A 244 11.06 10.85 21.57
N ARG A 245 11.62 9.66 21.72
CA ARG A 245 11.29 8.69 22.79
C ARG A 245 12.14 8.82 24.05
N GLN A 246 12.88 9.92 24.21
CA GLN A 246 13.74 10.18 25.38
C GLN A 246 14.73 9.04 25.66
N GLY A 247 15.35 8.50 24.61
CA GLY A 247 16.33 7.41 24.69
C GLY A 247 15.74 6.01 24.85
N LYS A 248 14.40 5.87 24.87
CA LYS A 248 13.75 4.55 24.99
C LYS A 248 13.54 3.92 23.61
N PRO A 249 13.92 2.66 23.40
CA PRO A 249 13.62 1.97 22.15
C PRO A 249 12.10 1.83 21.93
N PRO A 250 11.61 1.76 20.69
CA PRO A 250 10.21 1.50 20.41
C PRO A 250 9.84 0.06 20.78
N PRO A 251 8.53 -0.27 20.94
CA PRO A 251 8.07 -1.62 21.28
C PRO A 251 8.26 -2.61 20.13
N PHE A 252 8.21 -2.14 18.90
CA PHE A 252 8.38 -2.90 17.65
C PHE A 252 9.32 -2.14 16.71
N GLY A 253 10.00 -2.87 15.84
CA GLY A 253 10.75 -2.28 14.73
C GLY A 253 9.81 -1.82 13.63
N ALA A 254 8.89 -2.69 13.24
CA ALA A 254 7.82 -2.40 12.30
C ALA A 254 6.64 -3.38 12.47
N ILE A 255 5.46 -2.97 11.97
CA ILE A 255 4.28 -3.83 11.80
C ILE A 255 3.75 -3.55 10.39
N TRP A 256 3.67 -4.59 9.57
CA TRP A 256 3.27 -4.47 8.17
C TRP A 256 2.02 -5.30 7.89
N LEU A 257 0.91 -4.62 7.63
CA LEU A 257 -0.33 -5.22 7.14
C LEU A 257 -0.30 -5.23 5.61
N THR A 258 -0.52 -6.38 5.00
CA THR A 258 -0.90 -6.48 3.60
C THR A 258 -2.36 -6.89 3.52
N TYR A 259 -3.22 -6.01 3.04
CA TYR A 259 -4.60 -6.32 2.67
C TYR A 259 -4.64 -6.65 1.17
N TYR A 260 -4.98 -7.89 0.88
CA TYR A 260 -4.90 -8.42 -0.49
C TYR A 260 -5.95 -7.82 -1.43
N PRO A 261 -5.59 -7.54 -2.68
CA PRO A 261 -4.33 -7.96 -3.31
C PRO A 261 -3.17 -6.96 -3.17
N ASN A 262 -3.38 -5.67 -2.84
CA ASN A 262 -2.45 -4.62 -3.24
C ASN A 262 -2.31 -3.45 -2.28
N ILE A 263 -2.80 -3.55 -1.04
CA ILE A 263 -2.75 -2.44 -0.09
C ILE A 263 -1.90 -2.85 1.10
N MET A 264 -0.88 -2.08 1.41
CA MET A 264 -0.06 -2.22 2.59
C MET A 264 -0.32 -1.06 3.54
N VAL A 265 -0.49 -1.35 4.82
CA VAL A 265 -0.55 -0.35 5.89
C VAL A 265 0.57 -0.66 6.85
N GLU A 266 1.48 0.30 7.02
CA GLU A 266 2.74 0.11 7.70
C GLU A 266 2.80 0.98 8.94
N TRP A 267 3.15 0.37 10.05
CA TRP A 267 3.47 1.09 11.27
C TRP A 267 4.97 1.05 11.51
N TYR A 268 5.54 2.22 11.64
CA TYR A 268 6.89 2.42 12.19
C TYR A 268 6.80 3.34 13.41
N PRO A 269 7.86 3.48 14.21
CA PRO A 269 7.85 4.36 15.39
C PRO A 269 7.44 5.79 15.03
N HIS A 270 6.22 6.18 15.38
CA HIS A 270 5.59 7.49 15.11
C HIS A 270 5.38 7.80 13.62
N VAL A 271 5.19 6.77 12.81
CA VAL A 271 4.86 6.89 11.38
C VAL A 271 3.80 5.86 11.02
N LEU A 272 2.84 6.25 10.22
CA LEU A 272 1.94 5.35 9.52
C LEU A 272 2.06 5.61 8.00
N VAL A 273 2.19 4.55 7.25
CA VAL A 273 2.33 4.60 5.79
C VAL A 273 1.20 3.79 5.17
N VAL A 274 0.64 4.28 4.07
CA VAL A 274 -0.30 3.52 3.24
C VAL A 274 0.30 3.42 1.84
N SER A 275 0.57 2.20 1.42
CA SER A 275 1.15 1.90 0.10
C SER A 275 0.13 1.15 -0.74
N THR A 276 -0.06 1.57 -1.99
CA THR A 276 -1.03 0.98 -2.91
C THR A 276 -0.39 0.66 -4.25
N LEU A 277 -0.43 -0.61 -4.65
CA LEU A 277 0.07 -1.04 -5.94
C LEU A 277 -1.01 -0.97 -7.00
N ILE A 278 -0.66 -0.38 -8.14
CA ILE A 278 -1.52 -0.29 -9.32
C ILE A 278 -0.82 -0.99 -10.49
N PRO A 279 -1.21 -2.22 -10.82
CA PRO A 279 -0.63 -2.93 -11.95
C PRO A 279 -1.02 -2.27 -13.28
N ARG A 280 -0.03 -1.88 -14.07
CA ARG A 280 -0.21 -1.25 -15.38
C ARG A 280 -0.11 -2.27 -16.52
N SER A 281 0.80 -3.20 -16.37
CA SER A 281 1.03 -4.31 -17.29
C SER A 281 1.71 -5.46 -16.53
N PRO A 282 1.91 -6.64 -17.13
CA PRO A 282 2.62 -7.72 -16.46
C PRO A 282 4.02 -7.34 -15.92
N GLN A 283 4.64 -6.30 -16.49
CA GLN A 283 6.01 -5.88 -16.14
C GLN A 283 6.09 -4.40 -15.78
N HIS A 284 4.99 -3.82 -15.34
CA HIS A 284 4.96 -2.43 -14.91
C HIS A 284 3.89 -2.23 -13.84
N THR A 285 4.31 -1.71 -12.71
CA THR A 285 3.47 -1.42 -11.54
C THR A 285 3.77 0.00 -11.04
N THR A 286 2.74 0.77 -10.73
CA THR A 286 2.90 2.03 -10.00
C THR A 286 2.64 1.77 -8.53
N ASN A 287 3.54 2.18 -7.64
CA ASN A 287 3.33 2.20 -6.20
C ASN A 287 3.06 3.63 -5.74
N ILE A 288 1.93 3.86 -5.07
CA ILE A 288 1.57 5.14 -4.44
C ILE A 288 1.74 4.97 -2.94
N VAL A 289 2.59 5.78 -2.33
CA VAL A 289 2.94 5.71 -0.91
C VAL A 289 2.55 7.01 -0.22
N GLU A 290 1.71 6.91 0.79
CA GLU A 290 1.17 8.03 1.55
C GLU A 290 1.75 8.00 2.97
N PHE A 291 2.25 9.14 3.44
CA PHE A 291 2.89 9.25 4.74
C PHE A 291 2.05 10.07 5.72
N TYR A 292 1.92 9.54 6.93
CA TYR A 292 1.17 10.12 8.04
C TYR A 292 2.04 10.14 9.29
N TYR A 293 2.10 11.31 9.94
CA TYR A 293 2.87 11.50 11.17
C TYR A 293 1.99 12.14 12.24
N PRO A 294 2.29 11.94 13.53
CA PRO A 294 1.66 12.72 14.60
C PRO A 294 1.70 14.22 14.33
N GLU A 295 0.62 14.93 14.65
CA GLU A 295 0.46 16.37 14.39
C GLU A 295 1.65 17.19 14.91
N GLU A 296 2.15 16.88 16.10
CA GLU A 296 3.31 17.53 16.70
C GLU A 296 4.60 17.31 15.90
N ILE A 297 4.79 16.15 15.30
CA ILE A 297 5.95 15.87 14.43
C ILE A 297 5.86 16.69 13.13
N VAL A 298 4.69 16.70 12.50
CA VAL A 298 4.48 17.49 11.28
C VAL A 298 4.77 18.97 11.50
N HIS A 299 4.36 19.51 12.62
CA HIS A 299 4.47 20.96 12.90
C HIS A 299 5.79 21.40 13.49
N PHE A 300 6.47 20.54 14.27
CA PHE A 300 7.62 20.99 15.08
C PHE A 300 8.89 20.18 14.89
N GLU A 301 8.81 18.97 14.29
CA GLU A 301 9.95 18.05 14.18
C GLU A 301 10.21 17.66 12.70
N ARG A 302 10.38 18.64 11.84
CA ARG A 302 10.55 18.40 10.39
C ARG A 302 11.77 17.52 10.08
N ASP A 303 12.84 17.61 10.90
CA ASP A 303 14.01 16.73 10.78
C ASP A 303 13.69 15.25 10.98
N PHE A 304 12.66 14.94 11.80
CA PHE A 304 12.17 13.56 11.95
C PHE A 304 11.56 13.05 10.65
N VAL A 305 10.64 13.84 10.06
CA VAL A 305 9.97 13.49 8.79
C VAL A 305 10.99 13.26 7.68
N GLU A 306 11.98 14.16 7.54
CA GLU A 306 13.02 14.05 6.51
C GLU A 306 13.94 12.84 6.73
N ALA A 307 14.27 12.52 8.00
CA ALA A 307 15.12 11.39 8.33
C ALA A 307 14.42 10.05 8.05
N GLU A 308 13.14 9.95 8.41
CA GLU A 308 12.33 8.77 8.15
C GLU A 308 12.13 8.56 6.66
N ARG A 309 11.68 9.59 5.94
CA ARG A 309 11.52 9.54 4.49
C ARG A 309 12.80 9.07 3.77
N ALA A 310 13.95 9.59 4.19
CA ALA A 310 15.23 9.17 3.61
C ALA A 310 15.53 7.68 3.88
N ALA A 311 15.22 7.18 5.08
CA ALA A 311 15.40 5.78 5.43
C ALA A 311 14.44 4.86 4.65
N TYR A 312 13.17 5.26 4.53
CA TYR A 312 12.18 4.56 3.73
C TYR A 312 12.61 4.46 2.26
N MET A 313 13.06 5.57 1.68
CA MET A 313 13.52 5.63 0.30
C MET A 313 14.82 4.84 0.05
N GLU A 314 15.71 4.72 1.03
CA GLU A 314 16.90 3.87 0.94
C GLU A 314 16.48 2.40 0.81
N THR A 315 15.59 1.93 1.67
CA THR A 315 15.06 0.55 1.62
C THR A 315 14.27 0.30 0.33
N ALA A 316 13.40 1.21 -0.08
CA ALA A 316 12.62 1.07 -1.31
C ALA A 316 13.51 0.94 -2.56
N ALA A 317 14.62 1.67 -2.62
CA ALA A 317 15.58 1.58 -3.72
C ALA A 317 16.34 0.23 -3.73
N GLU A 318 16.63 -0.32 -2.55
CA GLU A 318 17.25 -1.65 -2.41
C GLU A 318 16.25 -2.74 -2.83
N ASP A 319 14.98 -2.64 -2.43
CA ASP A 319 13.91 -3.56 -2.84
C ASP A 319 13.67 -3.54 -4.35
N ASP A 320 13.68 -2.37 -4.97
CA ASP A 320 13.58 -2.23 -6.43
C ASP A 320 14.72 -2.97 -7.14
N GLU A 321 15.94 -2.86 -6.63
CA GLU A 321 17.11 -3.56 -7.20
C GLU A 321 16.90 -5.08 -7.19
N ILE A 322 16.48 -5.66 -6.05
CA ILE A 322 16.31 -7.12 -5.95
C ILE A 322 15.09 -7.60 -6.75
N ALA A 323 13.99 -6.86 -6.76
CA ALA A 323 12.80 -7.17 -7.54
C ALA A 323 13.09 -7.20 -9.04
N LEU A 324 13.85 -6.24 -9.56
CA LEU A 324 14.32 -6.22 -10.95
C LEU A 324 15.19 -7.44 -11.28
N ARG A 325 16.08 -7.86 -10.38
CA ARG A 325 16.91 -9.07 -10.55
C ARG A 325 16.07 -10.34 -10.56
N MET A 326 15.04 -10.43 -9.70
CA MET A 326 14.11 -11.57 -9.67
C MET A 326 13.37 -11.69 -11.00
N ASP A 327 12.77 -10.60 -11.50
CA ASP A 327 12.03 -10.62 -12.77
C ASP A 327 12.96 -10.85 -13.98
N ALA A 328 14.18 -10.34 -13.97
CA ALA A 328 15.20 -10.64 -14.99
C ALA A 328 15.55 -12.14 -15.01
N GLY A 329 15.71 -12.75 -13.82
CA GLY A 329 15.96 -14.19 -13.68
C GLY A 329 14.80 -15.05 -14.21
N ARG A 330 13.56 -14.70 -13.80
CA ARG A 330 12.32 -15.35 -14.28
C ARG A 330 12.16 -15.22 -15.78
N LYS A 331 12.44 -14.05 -16.35
CA LYS A 331 12.41 -13.80 -17.80
C LYS A 331 13.42 -14.68 -18.56
N ALA A 332 14.61 -14.86 -18.00
CA ALA A 332 15.62 -15.75 -18.57
C ALA A 332 15.20 -17.22 -18.52
N LEU A 333 14.55 -17.68 -17.44
CA LEU A 333 13.97 -19.02 -17.34
C LEU A 333 12.85 -19.22 -18.37
N MET A 334 11.92 -18.27 -18.47
CA MET A 334 10.81 -18.31 -19.43
C MET A 334 11.32 -18.40 -20.87
N ALA A 335 12.33 -17.59 -21.25
CA ALA A 335 12.92 -17.62 -22.59
C ALA A 335 13.56 -18.99 -22.95
N ARG A 336 13.94 -19.75 -21.93
CA ARG A 336 14.50 -21.12 -22.07
C ARG A 336 13.43 -22.21 -21.95
N GLY A 337 12.17 -21.88 -21.79
CA GLY A 337 11.10 -22.84 -21.56
C GLY A 337 11.20 -23.59 -20.23
N ILE A 338 11.85 -22.98 -19.23
CA ILE A 338 12.09 -23.60 -17.92
C ILE A 338 11.11 -22.98 -16.91
N ASN A 339 10.31 -23.83 -16.29
CA ASN A 339 9.38 -23.44 -15.22
C ASN A 339 9.86 -24.01 -13.88
N GLN A 340 11.09 -23.65 -13.49
CA GLN A 340 11.64 -24.04 -12.19
C GLN A 340 11.18 -23.07 -11.10
N VAL A 341 10.74 -23.62 -9.98
CA VAL A 341 10.27 -22.89 -8.82
C VAL A 341 11.00 -23.38 -7.57
N GLY A 342 11.23 -22.46 -6.62
CA GLY A 342 11.90 -22.75 -5.37
C GLY A 342 10.94 -23.18 -4.25
N PRO A 343 11.47 -23.62 -3.11
CA PRO A 343 10.72 -23.82 -1.87
C PRO A 343 10.57 -22.50 -1.11
N TYR A 344 9.72 -22.48 -0.08
CA TYR A 344 9.67 -21.42 0.93
C TYR A 344 10.55 -21.75 2.12
N GLN A 345 11.12 -20.71 2.73
CA GLN A 345 11.80 -20.77 4.02
C GLN A 345 10.83 -20.36 5.13
N SER A 346 10.53 -21.25 6.05
CA SER A 346 9.71 -20.92 7.23
C SER A 346 10.61 -20.64 8.45
N PRO A 347 10.31 -19.61 9.28
CA PRO A 347 9.08 -18.80 9.23
C PRO A 347 9.19 -17.52 8.38
N MET A 348 10.35 -17.20 7.78
CA MET A 348 10.61 -15.88 7.19
C MET A 348 9.85 -15.62 5.89
N GLU A 349 9.46 -16.67 5.15
CA GLU A 349 8.68 -16.58 3.91
C GLU A 349 7.23 -17.09 4.04
N ASP A 350 6.72 -17.28 5.27
CA ASP A 350 5.35 -17.77 5.49
C ASP A 350 4.31 -16.79 4.95
N GLY A 351 4.58 -15.48 4.99
CA GLY A 351 3.72 -14.44 4.41
C GLY A 351 3.62 -14.55 2.89
N MET A 352 4.75 -14.76 2.23
CA MET A 352 4.81 -14.98 0.78
C MET A 352 4.06 -16.27 0.38
N GLN A 353 4.24 -17.36 1.15
CA GLN A 353 3.49 -18.60 0.92
C GLN A 353 1.97 -18.35 1.03
N HIS A 354 1.52 -17.67 2.09
CA HIS A 354 0.10 -17.36 2.30
C HIS A 354 -0.47 -16.50 1.16
N PHE A 355 0.28 -15.53 0.68
CA PHE A 355 -0.10 -14.71 -0.48
C PHE A 355 -0.24 -15.56 -1.75
N HIS A 356 0.69 -16.48 -2.02
CA HIS A 356 0.61 -17.36 -3.19
C HIS A 356 -0.58 -18.32 -3.11
N GLU A 357 -0.91 -18.82 -1.91
CA GLU A 357 -2.11 -19.63 -1.69
C GLU A 357 -3.39 -18.83 -1.93
N PHE A 358 -3.42 -17.56 -1.47
CA PHE A 358 -4.49 -16.63 -1.80
C PHE A 358 -4.63 -16.46 -3.33
N ILE A 359 -3.55 -16.15 -4.05
CA ILE A 359 -3.57 -15.99 -5.51
C ILE A 359 -4.11 -17.25 -6.20
N ARG A 360 -3.64 -18.46 -5.82
CA ARG A 360 -4.13 -19.72 -6.39
C ARG A 360 -5.61 -19.98 -6.09
N SER A 361 -6.10 -19.53 -4.94
CA SER A 361 -7.52 -19.66 -4.58
C SER A 361 -8.42 -18.79 -5.45
N GLN A 362 -7.93 -17.63 -5.86
CA GLN A 362 -8.66 -16.67 -6.70
C GLN A 362 -8.50 -16.96 -8.21
N LEU A 363 -7.41 -17.60 -8.59
CA LEU A 363 -7.02 -17.91 -9.98
C LEU A 363 -6.71 -19.39 -10.13
N PRO A 364 -7.75 -20.26 -10.20
CA PRO A 364 -7.56 -21.71 -10.34
C PRO A 364 -6.78 -22.14 -11.57
N GLU A 365 -6.69 -21.29 -12.58
CA GLU A 365 -5.90 -21.48 -13.79
C GLU A 365 -4.42 -21.77 -13.48
N LEU A 366 -3.88 -21.18 -12.42
CA LEU A 366 -2.50 -21.41 -11.95
C LEU A 366 -2.24 -22.83 -11.41
N ASN A 367 -3.28 -23.59 -11.12
CA ASN A 367 -3.14 -24.97 -10.63
C ASN A 367 -3.03 -25.99 -11.77
N GLN A 368 -3.23 -25.57 -13.03
CA GLN A 368 -3.22 -26.49 -14.18
C GLN A 368 -1.82 -26.69 -14.77
N ASP A 369 -0.87 -25.79 -14.43
CA ASP A 369 0.51 -25.82 -14.94
C ASP A 369 1.54 -26.32 -13.88
N ALA A 370 1.07 -26.88 -12.76
CA ALA A 370 1.91 -27.34 -11.63
C ALA A 370 2.27 -28.83 -11.70
#